data_2e4647bf1e6a1bbdd95ae1b54dca0696
#
_entry.id   2e4647bf1e6a1bbdd95ae1b54dca0696
#
_cell.length_a   1.000
_cell.length_b   1.000
_cell.length_c   1.000
_cell.angle_alpha   90.00
_cell.angle_beta   90.00
_cell.angle_gamma   90.00
#
_symmetry.space_group_name_H-M   'P 1'
#
loop_
_entity.id
_entity.type
_entity.pdbx_description
1 polymer ?
#
loop_
_entity_poly.entity_id
_entity_poly.type
_entity_poly.pdbx_seq_one_letter_code
_entity_poly.pdbx_strand_id
1 'polypeptide(L)'
;MIASGVVVLVALTGMAVAHVGPLQRLYVWRLTVEANASRGLYRLPFADGTRVKVFDDFLTHRPKGREDLFALGGVPPYRVVAAAAGQIVAIQDGYSEQQSGRAAKDCRNNYVWIAHSNGEWTNYSHVAHDTVTKKAKLKVGDWVEAGQYLGDEGAVGCAMLKHVHFEVAIPDPRMPIDAGGFLTDNDDGKRERNPQFCGVPSKFVTKDEIYEARPC
;
A
#
# COMPACT_ATOMS: atom_id res chain seq x y z
N MET A 1 -50.37 -7.50 18.46
CA MET A 1 -49.71 -8.28 17.40
C MET A 1 -48.23 -7.92 17.46
N ILE A 2 -47.43 -8.81 18.03
CA ILE A 2 -45.99 -8.60 18.24
C ILE A 2 -45.29 -9.33 17.09
N ALA A 3 -44.59 -8.56 16.24
CA ALA A 3 -43.80 -9.11 15.16
C ALA A 3 -42.46 -9.64 15.73
N SER A 4 -42.33 -10.96 15.77
CA SER A 4 -41.10 -11.63 16.17
C SER A 4 -40.06 -11.50 15.04
N GLY A 5 -39.04 -10.70 15.27
CA GLY A 5 -37.86 -10.66 14.40
C GLY A 5 -37.07 -11.96 14.56
N VAL A 6 -36.92 -12.72 13.50
CA VAL A 6 -36.06 -13.89 13.46
C VAL A 6 -34.61 -13.41 13.30
N VAL A 7 -33.84 -13.49 14.36
CA VAL A 7 -32.39 -13.34 14.28
C VAL A 7 -31.82 -14.67 13.81
N VAL A 8 -31.38 -14.74 12.53
CA VAL A 8 -30.67 -15.90 12.03
C VAL A 8 -29.18 -15.76 12.46
N LEU A 9 -28.86 -16.46 13.54
CA LEU A 9 -27.44 -16.68 13.92
C LEU A 9 -26.87 -17.72 12.95
N VAL A 10 -26.08 -17.28 11.99
CA VAL A 10 -25.29 -18.18 11.14
C VAL A 10 -24.05 -18.60 11.91
N ALA A 11 -24.12 -19.76 12.53
CA ALA A 11 -22.94 -20.43 13.06
C ALA A 11 -22.10 -20.97 11.88
N LEU A 12 -21.01 -20.31 11.54
CA LEU A 12 -20.06 -20.75 10.53
C LEU A 12 -19.20 -21.89 11.09
N THR A 13 -19.68 -23.12 10.98
CA THR A 13 -18.83 -24.30 11.06
C THR A 13 -18.19 -24.53 9.69
N GLY A 14 -16.92 -24.92 9.69
CA GLY A 14 -16.00 -24.92 8.54
C GLY A 14 -16.35 -25.78 7.30
N MET A 15 -17.61 -26.11 7.05
CA MET A 15 -18.06 -26.88 5.88
C MET A 15 -18.93 -26.10 4.88
N ALA A 16 -19.29 -24.85 5.15
CA ALA A 16 -20.19 -24.06 4.30
C ALA A 16 -19.52 -23.37 3.10
N VAL A 17 -18.21 -23.43 2.95
CA VAL A 17 -17.47 -22.70 1.90
C VAL A 17 -17.62 -23.33 0.51
N ALA A 18 -18.02 -24.60 0.42
CA ALA A 18 -18.07 -25.32 -0.86
C ALA A 18 -19.26 -24.93 -1.79
N HIS A 19 -20.24 -24.17 -1.31
CA HIS A 19 -21.48 -23.89 -2.06
C HIS A 19 -21.80 -22.40 -2.24
N VAL A 20 -20.82 -21.52 -2.04
CA VAL A 20 -21.01 -20.07 -2.28
C VAL A 20 -20.96 -19.84 -3.79
N GLY A 21 -22.09 -19.50 -4.38
CA GLY A 21 -22.19 -19.19 -5.82
C GLY A 21 -21.34 -17.97 -6.21
N PRO A 22 -21.03 -17.81 -7.53
CA PRO A 22 -20.15 -16.73 -8.02
C PRO A 22 -20.58 -15.34 -7.56
N LEU A 23 -21.87 -15.05 -7.55
CA LEU A 23 -22.44 -13.77 -7.11
C LEU A 23 -22.24 -13.53 -5.61
N GLN A 24 -22.35 -14.56 -4.80
CA GLN A 24 -22.17 -14.45 -3.35
C GLN A 24 -20.68 -14.30 -3.00
N ARG A 25 -19.77 -14.95 -3.74
CA ARG A 25 -18.33 -14.73 -3.62
C ARG A 25 -17.95 -13.30 -3.98
N LEU A 26 -18.51 -12.75 -5.07
CA LEU A 26 -18.29 -11.38 -5.48
C LEU A 26 -18.80 -10.39 -4.44
N TYR A 27 -19.98 -10.65 -3.85
CA TYR A 27 -20.55 -9.81 -2.80
C TYR A 27 -19.70 -9.82 -1.52
N VAL A 28 -19.28 -10.99 -1.05
CA VAL A 28 -18.40 -11.11 0.12
C VAL A 28 -17.05 -10.44 -0.13
N TRP A 29 -16.45 -10.64 -1.31
CA TRP A 29 -15.22 -9.96 -1.72
C TRP A 29 -15.41 -8.45 -1.65
N ARG A 30 -16.44 -7.92 -2.28
CA ARG A 30 -16.74 -6.49 -2.29
C ARG A 30 -16.87 -5.91 -0.89
N LEU A 31 -17.62 -6.56 -0.01
CA LEU A 31 -17.77 -6.11 1.38
C LEU A 31 -16.41 -6.10 2.12
N THR A 32 -15.58 -7.08 1.87
CA THR A 32 -14.24 -7.17 2.52
C THR A 32 -13.31 -6.08 2.03
N VAL A 33 -13.30 -5.78 0.73
CA VAL A 33 -12.45 -4.74 0.14
C VAL A 33 -12.88 -3.34 0.56
N GLU A 34 -14.20 -3.10 0.64
CA GLU A 34 -14.76 -1.78 0.97
C GLU A 34 -14.73 -1.49 2.48
N ALA A 35 -14.73 -2.52 3.34
CA ALA A 35 -14.80 -2.35 4.80
C ALA A 35 -13.66 -1.50 5.39
N ASN A 36 -12.49 -1.55 4.77
CA ASN A 36 -11.30 -0.81 5.19
C ASN A 36 -10.83 0.20 4.13
N ALA A 37 -11.71 0.65 3.25
CA ALA A 37 -11.35 1.60 2.20
C ALA A 37 -10.69 2.86 2.76
N SER A 38 -9.69 3.36 2.06
CA SER A 38 -9.10 4.66 2.36
C SER A 38 -10.13 5.79 2.22
N ARG A 39 -9.97 6.85 3.00
CA ARG A 39 -10.76 8.08 2.89
C ARG A 39 -10.39 8.86 1.65
N GLY A 40 -9.08 8.85 1.32
CA GLY A 40 -8.52 9.51 0.16
C GLY A 40 -8.64 8.66 -1.10
N LEU A 41 -8.55 9.35 -2.25
CA LEU A 41 -8.35 8.76 -3.55
C LEU A 41 -6.90 9.04 -3.95
N TYR A 42 -6.17 8.00 -4.29
CA TYR A 42 -4.74 8.03 -4.57
C TYR A 42 -4.47 7.69 -6.02
N ARG A 43 -3.37 8.15 -6.57
CA ARG A 43 -2.85 7.64 -7.83
C ARG A 43 -1.91 6.46 -7.56
N LEU A 44 -1.72 5.57 -8.54
CA LEU A 44 -0.66 4.57 -8.46
C LEU A 44 0.70 5.29 -8.31
N PRO A 45 1.62 4.78 -7.44
CA PRO A 45 2.82 5.50 -7.02
C PRO A 45 3.95 5.47 -8.06
N PHE A 46 3.62 5.51 -9.34
CA PHE A 46 4.57 5.55 -10.45
C PHE A 46 4.29 6.71 -11.39
N ALA A 47 5.30 7.08 -12.18
CA ALA A 47 5.14 8.10 -13.21
C ALA A 47 4.03 7.73 -14.21
N ASP A 48 3.38 8.75 -14.78
CA ASP A 48 2.28 8.58 -15.73
C ASP A 48 2.68 7.69 -16.91
N GLY A 49 1.75 6.82 -17.33
CA GLY A 49 1.95 5.85 -18.40
C GLY A 49 2.72 4.60 -18.00
N THR A 50 3.23 4.51 -16.74
CA THR A 50 3.85 3.29 -16.25
C THR A 50 2.80 2.20 -16.11
N ARG A 51 3.06 1.03 -16.71
CA ARG A 51 2.25 -0.17 -16.46
C ARG A 51 2.68 -0.78 -15.13
N VAL A 52 1.73 -1.06 -14.26
CA VAL A 52 1.96 -1.53 -12.89
C VAL A 52 1.26 -2.85 -12.71
N LYS A 53 2.02 -3.91 -12.46
CA LYS A 53 1.51 -5.22 -12.06
C LYS A 53 1.37 -5.26 -10.54
N VAL A 54 0.23 -5.74 -10.06
CA VAL A 54 0.00 -6.02 -8.65
C VAL A 54 0.47 -7.43 -8.35
N PHE A 55 1.52 -7.56 -7.53
CA PHE A 55 2.02 -8.87 -7.09
C PHE A 55 1.23 -9.36 -5.87
N ASP A 56 1.09 -8.50 -4.87
CA ASP A 56 0.18 -8.70 -3.76
C ASP A 56 -0.69 -7.46 -3.56
N ASP A 57 -1.97 -7.69 -3.27
CA ASP A 57 -2.95 -6.66 -2.94
C ASP A 57 -3.21 -6.61 -1.43
N PHE A 58 -4.04 -5.67 -0.99
CA PHE A 58 -4.43 -5.45 0.40
C PHE A 58 -4.82 -6.74 1.16
N LEU A 59 -5.42 -7.70 0.48
CA LEU A 59 -5.90 -8.94 1.09
C LEU A 59 -4.88 -10.07 1.03
N THR A 60 -4.01 -10.09 0.03
CA THR A 60 -3.09 -11.19 -0.25
C THR A 60 -1.70 -10.99 0.33
N HIS A 61 -1.25 -9.73 0.50
CA HIS A 61 0.02 -9.41 1.16
C HIS A 61 0.09 -9.99 2.59
N ARG A 62 1.29 -10.29 3.05
CA ARG A 62 1.54 -10.78 4.43
C ARG A 62 2.66 -9.99 5.09
N PRO A 63 2.39 -9.24 6.18
CA PRO A 63 1.07 -9.02 6.81
C PRO A 63 0.10 -8.31 5.86
N LYS A 64 -1.21 -8.41 6.12
CA LYS A 64 -2.26 -7.75 5.31
C LYS A 64 -2.17 -6.22 5.41
N GLY A 65 -2.82 -5.56 4.47
CA GLY A 65 -2.97 -4.11 4.53
C GLY A 65 -2.00 -3.33 3.64
N ARG A 66 -1.30 -4.02 2.73
CA ARG A 66 -0.24 -3.45 1.89
C ARG A 66 -0.33 -3.99 0.48
N GLU A 67 0.26 -3.26 -0.46
CA GLU A 67 0.35 -3.67 -1.87
C GLU A 67 1.81 -3.75 -2.31
N ASP A 68 2.17 -4.81 -3.04
CA ASP A 68 3.42 -4.92 -3.76
C ASP A 68 3.18 -4.63 -5.24
N LEU A 69 3.71 -3.50 -5.69
CA LEU A 69 3.46 -2.92 -7.00
C LEU A 69 4.73 -2.91 -7.85
N PHE A 70 4.72 -3.60 -8.98
CA PHE A 70 5.84 -3.75 -9.90
C PHE A 70 5.64 -2.92 -11.15
N ALA A 71 6.60 -2.06 -11.49
CA ALA A 71 6.61 -1.38 -12.77
C ALA A 71 7.00 -2.33 -13.90
N LEU A 72 6.30 -2.26 -15.03
CA LEU A 72 6.51 -3.08 -16.21
C LEU A 72 6.74 -2.26 -17.47
N GLY A 73 7.58 -2.80 -18.34
CA GLY A 73 7.91 -2.15 -19.62
C GLY A 73 8.82 -0.94 -19.43
N GLY A 74 9.27 -0.33 -20.51
CA GLY A 74 10.17 0.83 -20.43
C GLY A 74 11.58 0.47 -19.98
N VAL A 75 12.31 1.47 -19.50
CA VAL A 75 13.71 1.35 -19.07
C VAL A 75 13.84 1.74 -17.61
N PRO A 76 14.28 0.81 -16.73
CA PRO A 76 14.53 1.16 -15.32
C PRO A 76 15.73 2.12 -15.17
N PRO A 77 15.85 2.85 -14.05
CA PRO A 77 14.98 2.76 -12.88
C PRO A 77 13.64 3.44 -13.08
N TYR A 78 12.56 2.84 -12.53
CA TYR A 78 11.24 3.44 -12.58
C TYR A 78 11.08 4.52 -11.52
N ARG A 79 10.38 5.58 -11.88
CA ARG A 79 10.18 6.74 -11.00
C ARG A 79 9.01 6.51 -10.06
N VAL A 80 9.31 6.56 -8.77
CA VAL A 80 8.29 6.57 -7.71
C VAL A 80 7.81 8.00 -7.51
N VAL A 81 6.50 8.20 -7.42
CA VAL A 81 5.88 9.52 -7.25
C VAL A 81 4.88 9.52 -6.09
N ALA A 82 4.62 10.70 -5.53
CA ALA A 82 3.63 10.87 -4.48
C ALA A 82 2.23 10.51 -4.97
N ALA A 83 1.55 9.62 -4.27
CA ALA A 83 0.20 9.15 -4.62
C ALA A 83 -0.89 10.21 -4.37
N ALA A 84 -0.64 11.16 -3.48
CA ALA A 84 -1.46 12.34 -3.21
C ALA A 84 -0.58 13.46 -2.65
N ALA A 85 -1.09 14.70 -2.67
CA ALA A 85 -0.39 15.83 -2.07
C ALA A 85 -0.34 15.69 -0.54
N GLY A 86 0.78 16.12 0.07
CA GLY A 86 0.97 16.02 1.50
C GLY A 86 2.34 16.45 1.98
N GLN A 87 2.56 16.35 3.28
CA GLN A 87 3.83 16.68 3.91
C GLN A 87 4.64 15.42 4.19
N ILE A 88 5.91 15.41 3.82
CA ILE A 88 6.83 14.33 4.17
C ILE A 88 7.06 14.32 5.68
N VAL A 89 6.77 13.21 6.33
CA VAL A 89 6.89 13.05 7.79
C VAL A 89 8.03 12.12 8.20
N ALA A 90 8.50 11.25 7.30
CA ALA A 90 9.67 10.43 7.54
C ALA A 90 10.35 10.05 6.22
N ILE A 91 11.67 9.97 6.25
CA ILE A 91 12.51 9.49 5.15
C ILE A 91 13.63 8.62 5.73
N GLN A 92 13.87 7.50 5.08
CA GLN A 92 15.08 6.70 5.17
C GLN A 92 15.46 6.26 3.76
N ASP A 93 16.62 6.65 3.24
CA ASP A 93 17.11 6.22 1.93
C ASP A 93 18.61 5.94 1.88
N GLY A 94 19.24 5.84 3.06
CA GLY A 94 20.68 5.63 3.21
C GLY A 94 21.15 4.18 3.12
N TYR A 95 20.25 3.21 3.08
CA TYR A 95 20.62 1.80 2.93
C TYR A 95 20.76 1.42 1.45
N SER A 96 21.69 0.52 1.15
CA SER A 96 21.96 0.07 -0.23
C SER A 96 21.76 -1.44 -0.43
N GLU A 97 21.55 -2.19 0.65
CA GLU A 97 21.55 -3.66 0.63
C GLU A 97 20.14 -4.23 0.42
N GLN A 98 20.08 -5.22 -0.46
CA GLN A 98 18.94 -6.14 -0.54
C GLN A 98 19.13 -7.25 0.49
N GLN A 99 18.13 -7.49 1.33
CA GLN A 99 18.22 -8.40 2.48
C GLN A 99 17.14 -9.50 2.41
N SER A 100 16.86 -10.02 1.22
CA SER A 100 15.89 -11.08 1.00
C SER A 100 16.14 -12.27 1.91
N GLY A 101 15.10 -12.85 2.49
CA GLY A 101 15.18 -14.01 3.38
C GLY A 101 15.44 -13.70 4.86
N ARG A 102 15.59 -12.42 5.24
CA ARG A 102 15.64 -12.02 6.67
C ARG A 102 14.24 -11.89 7.25
N ALA A 103 14.14 -12.01 8.57
CA ALA A 103 12.90 -11.70 9.26
C ALA A 103 12.58 -10.20 9.15
N ALA A 104 11.30 -9.83 9.00
CA ALA A 104 10.89 -8.43 8.78
C ALA A 104 11.44 -7.46 9.85
N LYS A 105 11.52 -7.89 11.11
CA LYS A 105 12.09 -7.11 12.21
C LYS A 105 13.58 -6.74 12.05
N ASP A 106 14.31 -7.48 11.20
CA ASP A 106 15.74 -7.30 10.96
C ASP A 106 16.03 -6.58 9.63
N CYS A 107 14.96 -6.17 8.93
CA CYS A 107 15.08 -5.43 7.67
C CYS A 107 15.54 -3.99 7.93
N ARG A 108 16.53 -3.56 7.17
CA ARG A 108 16.93 -2.16 7.06
C ARG A 108 16.42 -1.61 5.75
N ASN A 109 15.24 -1.02 5.78
CA ASN A 109 14.52 -0.63 4.60
C ASN A 109 14.65 0.86 4.31
N ASN A 110 14.60 1.22 3.03
CA ASN A 110 14.43 2.60 2.60
C ASN A 110 12.94 2.89 2.40
N TYR A 111 12.50 4.07 2.84
CA TYR A 111 11.08 4.44 2.76
C TYR A 111 10.87 5.95 2.77
N VAL A 112 9.69 6.36 2.30
CA VAL A 112 9.13 7.70 2.48
C VAL A 112 7.74 7.56 3.06
N TRP A 113 7.44 8.35 4.10
CA TRP A 113 6.09 8.53 4.63
C TRP A 113 5.58 9.93 4.35
N ILE A 114 4.34 10.05 3.84
CA ILE A 114 3.67 11.32 3.54
C ILE A 114 2.37 11.39 4.31
N ALA A 115 2.17 12.46 5.07
CA ALA A 115 0.92 12.78 5.77
C ALA A 115 0.00 13.61 4.88
N HIS A 116 -1.25 13.21 4.76
CA HIS A 116 -2.27 13.87 3.95
C HIS A 116 -3.29 14.63 4.79
N SER A 117 -3.96 15.62 4.20
CA SER A 117 -4.95 16.46 4.89
C SER A 117 -6.19 15.69 5.39
N ASN A 118 -6.45 14.50 4.84
CA ASN A 118 -7.55 13.61 5.25
C ASN A 118 -7.26 12.78 6.52
N GLY A 119 -6.06 12.95 7.11
CA GLY A 119 -5.59 12.23 8.30
C GLY A 119 -5.02 10.84 8.03
N GLU A 120 -4.85 10.47 6.76
CA GLU A 120 -4.16 9.24 6.35
C GLU A 120 -2.70 9.56 5.99
N TRP A 121 -1.85 8.53 6.10
CA TRP A 121 -0.47 8.57 5.64
C TRP A 121 -0.25 7.53 4.55
N THR A 122 0.65 7.84 3.60
CA THR A 122 1.12 6.86 2.60
C THR A 122 2.58 6.51 2.81
N ASN A 123 2.90 5.23 2.65
CA ASN A 123 4.26 4.69 2.65
C ASN A 123 4.67 4.27 1.25
N TYR A 124 5.95 4.52 0.93
CA TYR A 124 6.62 4.08 -0.29
C TYR A 124 7.92 3.41 0.13
N SER A 125 7.90 2.08 0.23
CA SER A 125 9.06 1.33 0.70
C SER A 125 9.86 0.71 -0.44
N HIS A 126 11.09 0.29 -0.11
CA HIS A 126 12.10 -0.28 -0.99
C HIS A 126 12.70 0.68 -2.01
N VAL A 127 12.54 2.00 -1.83
CA VAL A 127 13.14 3.00 -2.72
C VAL A 127 14.67 2.86 -2.78
N ALA A 128 15.25 3.16 -3.94
CA ALA A 128 16.66 3.01 -4.18
C ALA A 128 17.49 3.98 -3.32
N HIS A 129 18.72 3.55 -2.99
CA HIS A 129 19.66 4.29 -2.17
C HIS A 129 19.89 5.70 -2.69
N ASP A 130 19.84 6.70 -1.80
CA ASP A 130 20.12 8.12 -2.07
C ASP A 130 19.22 8.78 -3.12
N THR A 131 18.12 8.16 -3.51
CA THR A 131 17.27 8.74 -4.57
C THR A 131 16.26 9.75 -4.07
N VAL A 132 15.90 9.68 -2.80
CA VAL A 132 14.97 10.63 -2.15
C VAL A 132 15.72 11.90 -1.72
N THR A 133 16.74 11.73 -0.90
CA THR A 133 17.46 12.89 -0.30
C THR A 133 18.44 13.54 -1.26
N LYS A 134 19.20 12.77 -2.06
CA LYS A 134 20.22 13.33 -2.95
C LYS A 134 19.71 13.62 -4.35
N LYS A 135 18.92 12.71 -4.96
CA LYS A 135 18.44 12.88 -6.33
C LYS A 135 17.18 13.75 -6.39
N ALA A 136 16.14 13.44 -5.60
CA ALA A 136 14.92 14.24 -5.52
C ALA A 136 15.09 15.49 -4.64
N LYS A 137 16.13 15.53 -3.79
CA LYS A 137 16.46 16.64 -2.86
C LYS A 137 15.35 16.93 -1.86
N LEU A 138 14.64 15.89 -1.45
CA LEU A 138 13.55 15.96 -0.49
C LEU A 138 14.05 15.76 0.94
N LYS A 139 13.34 16.38 1.89
CA LYS A 139 13.59 16.24 3.34
C LYS A 139 12.29 16.17 4.11
N VAL A 140 12.36 15.70 5.33
CA VAL A 140 11.22 15.73 6.26
C VAL A 140 10.75 17.18 6.46
N GLY A 141 9.45 17.38 6.41
CA GLY A 141 8.78 18.67 6.47
C GLY A 141 8.46 19.29 5.10
N ASP A 142 9.05 18.82 4.01
CA ASP A 142 8.72 19.31 2.67
C ASP A 142 7.29 18.92 2.29
N TRP A 143 6.61 19.84 1.59
CA TRP A 143 5.33 19.57 0.93
C TRP A 143 5.59 19.01 -0.47
N VAL A 144 4.84 17.98 -0.84
CA VAL A 144 4.88 17.40 -2.19
C VAL A 144 3.48 17.38 -2.80
N GLU A 145 3.43 17.58 -4.11
CA GLU A 145 2.20 17.49 -4.90
C GLU A 145 1.96 16.05 -5.40
N ALA A 146 0.71 15.72 -5.69
CA ALA A 146 0.39 14.43 -6.31
C ALA A 146 1.15 14.28 -7.64
N GLY A 147 1.84 13.15 -7.82
CA GLY A 147 2.67 12.91 -9.00
C GLY A 147 4.09 13.49 -8.92
N GLN A 148 4.43 14.22 -7.85
CA GLN A 148 5.79 14.70 -7.66
C GLN A 148 6.75 13.52 -7.46
N TYR A 149 7.92 13.58 -8.11
CA TYR A 149 8.96 12.58 -7.99
C TYR A 149 9.50 12.49 -6.55
N LEU A 150 9.49 11.29 -6.01
CA LEU A 150 10.00 10.99 -4.66
C LEU A 150 11.36 10.29 -4.69
N GLY A 151 11.58 9.41 -5.65
CA GLY A 151 12.78 8.58 -5.75
C GLY A 151 12.62 7.52 -6.82
N ASP A 152 13.56 6.61 -6.91
CA ASP A 152 13.52 5.51 -7.86
C ASP A 152 13.07 4.20 -7.17
N GLU A 153 12.37 3.35 -7.91
CA GLU A 153 12.07 1.98 -7.49
C GLU A 153 13.36 1.22 -7.19
N GLY A 154 13.38 0.50 -6.08
CA GLY A 154 14.52 -0.28 -5.64
C GLY A 154 14.13 -1.65 -5.09
N ALA A 155 15.11 -2.31 -4.46
CA ALA A 155 14.95 -3.58 -3.75
C ALA A 155 15.69 -3.53 -2.41
N VAL A 156 15.78 -2.36 -1.79
CA VAL A 156 16.49 -2.18 -0.52
C VAL A 156 15.67 -2.77 0.61
N GLY A 157 16.33 -3.43 1.54
CA GLY A 157 15.67 -4.13 2.65
C GLY A 157 15.21 -5.54 2.30
N CYS A 158 14.15 -6.03 2.93
CA CYS A 158 13.65 -7.40 2.75
C CYS A 158 12.78 -7.57 1.48
N ALA A 159 13.21 -7.02 0.38
CA ALA A 159 12.58 -7.18 -0.92
C ALA A 159 13.21 -8.33 -1.70
N MET A 160 12.42 -9.18 -2.34
CA MET A 160 12.93 -10.23 -3.24
C MET A 160 13.28 -9.68 -4.62
N LEU A 161 12.51 -8.70 -5.09
CA LEU A 161 12.64 -8.05 -6.40
C LEU A 161 12.48 -6.54 -6.24
N LYS A 162 12.84 -5.77 -7.29
CA LYS A 162 12.53 -4.35 -7.35
C LYS A 162 11.03 -4.14 -7.42
N HIS A 163 10.48 -3.37 -6.51
CA HIS A 163 9.07 -3.00 -6.47
C HIS A 163 8.86 -1.82 -5.53
N VAL A 164 7.68 -1.26 -5.54
CA VAL A 164 7.20 -0.36 -4.49
C VAL A 164 6.26 -1.13 -3.60
N HIS A 165 6.65 -1.31 -2.35
CA HIS A 165 5.73 -1.71 -1.29
C HIS A 165 4.97 -0.45 -0.86
N PHE A 166 3.66 -0.44 -1.09
CA PHE A 166 2.78 0.71 -0.85
C PHE A 166 1.80 0.43 0.27
N GLU A 167 1.58 1.43 1.11
CA GLU A 167 0.65 1.31 2.24
C GLU A 167 -0.08 2.63 2.45
N VAL A 168 -1.38 2.56 2.78
CA VAL A 168 -2.16 3.68 3.32
C VAL A 168 -2.57 3.33 4.74
N ALA A 169 -2.28 4.21 5.71
CA ALA A 169 -2.57 3.93 7.10
C ALA A 169 -3.01 5.16 7.88
N ILE A 170 -3.67 4.92 9.03
CA ILE A 170 -3.99 5.96 10.00
C ILE A 170 -2.88 5.93 11.07
N PRO A 171 -2.08 7.02 11.22
CA PRO A 171 -1.02 7.07 12.20
C PRO A 171 -1.57 7.06 13.64
N ASP A 172 -0.81 6.48 14.57
CA ASP A 172 -0.99 6.66 16.01
C ASP A 172 0.31 7.23 16.59
N PRO A 173 0.30 8.43 17.19
CA PRO A 173 1.51 9.03 17.75
C PRO A 173 2.18 8.20 18.84
N ARG A 174 1.45 7.27 19.45
CA ARG A 174 1.98 6.36 20.50
C ARG A 174 2.70 5.15 19.90
N MET A 175 2.57 4.93 18.59
CA MET A 175 3.11 3.76 17.91
C MET A 175 4.02 4.25 16.78
N PRO A 176 5.33 4.38 17.04
CA PRO A 176 6.28 4.93 16.08
C PRO A 176 6.49 4.00 14.87
N ILE A 177 7.09 4.55 13.84
CA ILE A 177 7.63 3.78 12.71
C ILE A 177 8.77 2.92 13.24
N ASP A 178 8.78 1.63 12.91
CA ASP A 178 9.82 0.69 13.29
C ASP A 178 11.10 0.83 12.44
N ALA A 179 12.12 0.02 12.74
CA ALA A 179 13.37 0.03 11.99
C ALA A 179 13.22 -0.41 10.52
N GLY A 180 12.17 -1.16 10.20
CA GLY A 180 11.80 -1.55 8.84
C GLY A 180 11.04 -0.48 8.07
N GLY A 181 10.68 0.60 8.74
CA GLY A 181 9.91 1.70 8.13
C GLY A 181 8.41 1.49 8.12
N PHE A 182 7.90 0.55 8.91
CA PHE A 182 6.46 0.25 9.00
C PHE A 182 5.87 0.77 10.30
N LEU A 183 4.58 1.00 10.29
CA LEU A 183 3.87 1.33 11.52
C LEU A 183 3.84 0.11 12.43
N THR A 184 4.28 0.31 13.68
CA THR A 184 4.23 -0.74 14.67
C THR A 184 2.81 -0.90 15.18
N ASP A 185 2.12 -1.91 14.74
CA ASP A 185 0.99 -2.48 15.43
C ASP A 185 1.09 -4.00 15.38
N ASN A 186 0.47 -4.64 16.33
CA ASN A 186 0.40 -6.10 16.41
C ASN A 186 -0.91 -6.62 15.82
N ASP A 187 -1.64 -5.78 15.07
CA ASP A 187 -3.01 -6.01 14.69
C ASP A 187 -3.15 -5.78 13.19
N ASP A 188 -2.91 -6.83 12.44
CA ASP A 188 -3.04 -6.84 10.98
C ASP A 188 -4.36 -6.20 10.54
N GLY A 189 -4.25 -5.07 9.83
CA GLY A 189 -5.37 -4.41 9.17
C GLY A 189 -6.21 -3.46 10.03
N LYS A 190 -5.82 -3.12 11.27
CA LYS A 190 -6.55 -2.11 12.05
C LYS A 190 -6.23 -0.68 11.66
N ARG A 191 -4.99 -0.41 11.32
CA ARG A 191 -4.53 0.94 10.94
C ARG A 191 -4.46 1.11 9.45
N GLU A 192 -4.12 0.05 8.73
CA GLU A 192 -4.03 0.03 7.28
C GLU A 192 -5.40 0.25 6.66
N ARG A 193 -5.39 0.93 5.53
CA ARG A 193 -6.56 1.19 4.69
C ARG A 193 -6.32 0.65 3.30
N ASN A 194 -7.34 0.01 2.76
CA ASN A 194 -7.31 -0.44 1.38
C ASN A 194 -7.33 0.77 0.44
N PRO A 195 -6.24 1.07 -0.28
CA PRO A 195 -6.14 2.27 -1.09
C PRO A 195 -7.19 2.29 -2.20
N GLN A 196 -7.92 3.39 -2.31
CA GLN A 196 -8.74 3.67 -3.49
C GLN A 196 -7.87 4.36 -4.53
N PHE A 197 -7.72 3.77 -5.72
CA PHE A 197 -6.87 4.29 -6.78
C PHE A 197 -7.65 4.93 -7.92
N CYS A 198 -7.20 6.09 -8.37
CA CYS A 198 -7.64 6.72 -9.62
C CYS A 198 -7.26 5.83 -10.81
N GLY A 199 -8.13 5.78 -11.81
CA GLY A 199 -7.87 5.01 -13.03
C GLY A 199 -8.00 3.49 -12.88
N VAL A 200 -8.29 2.99 -11.68
CA VAL A 200 -8.64 1.60 -11.43
C VAL A 200 -10.17 1.47 -11.43
N PRO A 201 -10.78 0.65 -12.30
CA PRO A 201 -12.23 0.61 -12.48
C PRO A 201 -13.00 0.29 -11.20
N SER A 202 -12.50 -0.66 -10.40
CA SER A 202 -13.06 -1.03 -9.08
C SER A 202 -12.68 -0.06 -7.97
N LYS A 203 -11.79 0.90 -8.23
CA LYS A 203 -10.99 1.69 -7.30
C LYS A 203 -9.95 0.90 -6.50
N PHE A 204 -10.09 -0.40 -6.37
CA PHE A 204 -9.16 -1.27 -5.65
C PHE A 204 -8.37 -2.12 -6.63
N VAL A 205 -7.06 -2.18 -6.43
CA VAL A 205 -6.21 -3.07 -7.22
C VAL A 205 -6.45 -4.52 -6.82
N THR A 206 -6.18 -5.42 -7.75
CA THR A 206 -6.36 -6.87 -7.54
C THR A 206 -5.08 -7.59 -7.93
N LYS A 207 -4.69 -8.57 -7.14
CA LYS A 207 -3.52 -9.41 -7.39
C LYS A 207 -3.52 -9.95 -8.83
N ASP A 208 -2.33 -9.96 -9.43
CA ASP A 208 -2.01 -10.39 -10.79
C ASP A 208 -2.52 -9.49 -11.93
N GLU A 209 -3.37 -8.50 -11.64
CA GLU A 209 -3.85 -7.53 -12.62
C GLU A 209 -2.78 -6.48 -12.94
N ILE A 210 -2.94 -5.85 -14.12
CA ILE A 210 -2.06 -4.78 -14.60
C ILE A 210 -2.89 -3.53 -14.82
N TYR A 211 -2.44 -2.43 -14.24
CA TYR A 211 -3.04 -1.10 -14.38
C TYR A 211 -2.02 -0.12 -14.96
N GLU A 212 -2.51 1.01 -15.47
CA GLU A 212 -1.67 2.11 -15.93
C GLU A 212 -1.70 3.25 -14.92
N ALA A 213 -0.53 3.71 -14.49
CA ALA A 213 -0.41 4.87 -13.62
C ALA A 213 -0.82 6.13 -14.37
N ARG A 214 -1.73 6.93 -13.78
CA ARG A 214 -2.26 8.17 -14.34
C ARG A 214 -2.65 9.16 -13.25
N PRO A 215 -2.77 10.44 -13.55
CA PRO A 215 -3.29 11.43 -12.61
C PRO A 215 -4.72 11.09 -12.14
N CYS A 216 -5.08 11.62 -10.98
CA CYS A 216 -6.47 11.64 -10.53
C CYS A 216 -7.29 12.76 -11.27
#